data_9b556ac2a90e5af1365d6764cce10e00
#
_entry.id   9b556ac2a90e5af1365d6764cce10e00
#
_cell.length_a   1.000
_cell.length_b   1.000
_cell.length_c   1.000
_cell.angle_alpha   90.00
_cell.angle_beta   90.00
_cell.angle_gamma   90.00
#
_symmetry.space_group_name_H-M   'P 1'
#
loop_
_entity.id
_entity.type
_entity.pdbx_description
1 polymer ?
#
loop_
_entity_poly.entity_id
_entity_poly.type
_entity_poly.pdbx_seq_one_letter_code
_entity_poly.pdbx_strand_id
1 'polypeptide(L)'
;MSQNLTILFDLDGTIINTAPDLMAAHNHVMRKFGHEEKKMEDIKTLAGKGAWVMMQRSFKEKINDENLKKNMTKEFIDYYSKNIDRNSKPIKGLIDFLKWAKSKKIVMAICTNKQERLANDLLKKLNL
;
A
#
# COMPACT_ATOMS: atom_id res chain seq x y z
N MET A 1 -1.62 23.72 29.99
CA MET A 1 -2.52 22.56 29.81
C MET A 1 -1.95 21.64 28.74
N SER A 2 -1.80 20.39 29.08
CA SER A 2 -1.45 19.38 28.07
C SER A 2 -2.68 19.12 27.20
N GLN A 3 -2.59 19.44 25.92
CA GLN A 3 -3.60 19.03 24.96
C GLN A 3 -3.28 17.61 24.50
N ASN A 4 -4.27 16.72 24.61
CA ASN A 4 -4.15 15.37 24.09
C ASN A 4 -4.42 15.42 22.58
N LEU A 5 -3.35 15.42 21.80
CA LEU A 5 -3.45 15.34 20.33
C LEU A 5 -3.26 13.91 19.89
N THR A 6 -4.08 13.51 18.94
CA THR A 6 -3.92 12.23 18.22
C THR A 6 -3.81 12.53 16.74
N ILE A 7 -2.80 11.99 16.10
CA ILE A 7 -2.62 12.11 14.65
C ILE A 7 -2.93 10.76 14.02
N LEU A 8 -3.86 10.76 13.06
CA LEU A 8 -4.17 9.60 12.25
C LEU A 8 -3.50 9.76 10.89
N PHE A 9 -2.74 8.75 10.51
CA PHE A 9 -2.05 8.72 9.22
C PHE A 9 -2.69 7.70 8.30
N ASP A 10 -2.86 8.04 7.04
CA ASP A 10 -2.95 7.05 6.00
C ASP A 10 -1.54 6.45 5.76
N LEU A 11 -1.45 5.25 5.24
CA LEU A 11 -0.18 4.56 5.09
C LEU A 11 0.41 4.75 3.69
N ASP A 12 -0.23 4.13 2.70
CA ASP A 12 0.29 4.10 1.32
C ASP A 12 0.30 5.49 0.71
N GLY A 13 1.48 5.98 0.35
CA GLY A 13 1.65 7.30 -0.28
C GLY A 13 1.59 8.49 0.67
N THR A 14 1.34 8.26 1.97
CA THR A 14 1.30 9.32 2.99
C THR A 14 2.53 9.26 3.89
N ILE A 15 2.74 8.16 4.58
CA ILE A 15 3.93 7.98 5.43
C ILE A 15 4.99 7.10 4.76
N ILE A 16 4.59 6.22 3.85
CA ILE A 16 5.50 5.35 3.11
C ILE A 16 5.19 5.47 1.63
N ASN A 17 6.22 5.68 0.82
CA ASN A 17 6.10 5.56 -0.62
C ASN A 17 6.08 4.08 -1.00
N THR A 18 4.89 3.51 -1.08
CA THR A 18 4.67 2.10 -1.41
C THR A 18 4.40 1.87 -2.91
N ALA A 19 4.32 2.94 -3.68
CA ALA A 19 3.97 2.88 -5.11
C ALA A 19 4.83 1.89 -5.91
N PRO A 20 6.18 1.87 -5.77
CA PRO A 20 6.99 0.94 -6.55
C PRO A 20 6.63 -0.53 -6.34
N ASP A 21 6.43 -0.94 -5.09
CA ASP A 21 6.15 -2.35 -4.77
C ASP A 21 4.70 -2.73 -5.07
N LEU A 22 3.75 -1.82 -4.87
CA LEU A 22 2.36 -2.03 -5.28
C LEU A 22 2.24 -2.18 -6.79
N MET A 23 2.91 -1.33 -7.56
CA MET A 23 2.88 -1.40 -9.02
C MET A 23 3.58 -2.66 -9.53
N ALA A 24 4.67 -3.07 -8.90
CA ALA A 24 5.36 -4.31 -9.24
C ALA A 24 4.43 -5.52 -9.05
N ALA A 25 3.69 -5.57 -7.95
CA ALA A 25 2.72 -6.64 -7.70
C ALA A 25 1.57 -6.61 -8.70
N HIS A 26 1.04 -5.42 -8.98
CA HIS A 26 -0.01 -5.23 -10.00
C HIS A 26 0.45 -5.76 -11.36
N ASN A 27 1.61 -5.34 -11.81
CA ASN A 27 2.13 -5.71 -13.13
C ASN A 27 2.55 -7.18 -13.22
N HIS A 28 3.01 -7.76 -12.11
CA HIS A 28 3.25 -9.20 -12.03
C HIS A 28 1.96 -9.99 -12.35
N VAL A 29 0.83 -9.59 -11.74
CA VAL A 29 -0.46 -10.23 -12.00
C VAL A 29 -0.93 -9.97 -13.42
N MET A 30 -0.78 -8.74 -13.90
CA MET A 30 -1.15 -8.40 -15.28
C MET A 30 -0.44 -9.31 -16.28
N ARG A 31 0.88 -9.46 -16.16
CA ARG A 31 1.67 -10.36 -17.03
C ARG A 31 1.20 -11.80 -16.93
N LYS A 32 1.00 -12.29 -15.71
CA LYS A 32 0.63 -13.69 -15.46
C LYS A 32 -0.73 -14.06 -16.06
N PHE A 33 -1.68 -13.12 -16.05
CA PHE A 33 -3.03 -13.34 -16.56
C PHE A 33 -3.27 -12.78 -17.96
N GLY A 34 -2.21 -12.37 -18.65
CA GLY A 34 -2.29 -11.93 -20.05
C GLY A 34 -2.86 -10.55 -20.28
N HIS A 35 -2.76 -9.68 -19.29
CA HIS A 35 -3.23 -8.30 -19.36
C HIS A 35 -2.05 -7.31 -19.53
N GLU A 36 -2.38 -6.11 -19.97
CA GLU A 36 -1.41 -5.04 -20.18
C GLU A 36 -0.92 -4.48 -18.84
N GLU A 37 0.40 -4.27 -18.74
CA GLU A 37 1.00 -3.61 -17.59
C GLU A 37 0.68 -2.11 -17.59
N LYS A 38 0.73 -1.49 -16.41
CA LYS A 38 0.55 -0.05 -16.24
C LYS A 38 1.87 0.62 -15.84
N LYS A 39 1.96 1.91 -16.10
CA LYS A 39 3.13 2.72 -15.76
C LYS A 39 3.04 3.24 -14.34
N MET A 40 4.18 3.57 -13.74
CA MET A 40 4.22 4.12 -12.37
C MET A 40 3.39 5.41 -12.24
N GLU A 41 3.33 6.22 -13.27
CA GLU A 41 2.54 7.46 -13.27
C GLU A 41 1.04 7.22 -13.10
N ASP A 42 0.54 6.00 -13.38
CA ASP A 42 -0.87 5.64 -13.26
C ASP A 42 -1.26 5.30 -11.81
N ILE A 43 -0.30 5.20 -10.89
CA ILE A 43 -0.54 4.72 -9.52
C ILE A 43 -1.60 5.52 -8.76
N LYS A 44 -1.66 6.83 -8.97
CA LYS A 44 -2.60 7.71 -8.28
C LYS A 44 -4.05 7.37 -8.58
N THR A 45 -4.33 6.93 -9.80
CA THR A 45 -5.69 6.56 -10.22
C THR A 45 -6.04 5.12 -9.88
N LEU A 46 -5.04 4.28 -9.65
CA LEU A 46 -5.22 2.84 -9.43
C LEU A 46 -5.24 2.45 -7.95
N ALA A 47 -4.35 3.00 -7.15
CA ALA A 47 -4.15 2.57 -5.75
C ALA A 47 -5.10 3.27 -4.76
N GLY A 48 -5.15 2.75 -3.53
CA GLY A 48 -5.84 3.36 -2.39
C GLY A 48 -7.09 2.65 -1.91
N LYS A 49 -7.58 1.64 -2.63
CA LYS A 49 -8.81 0.90 -2.28
C LYS A 49 -8.60 -0.61 -2.19
N GLY A 50 -7.34 -1.05 -2.06
CA GLY A 50 -7.00 -2.45 -1.95
C GLY A 50 -6.65 -3.11 -3.28
N ALA A 51 -6.15 -4.35 -3.19
CA ALA A 51 -5.56 -5.07 -4.32
C ALA A 51 -6.53 -5.28 -5.49
N TRP A 52 -7.72 -5.79 -5.22
CA TRP A 52 -8.67 -6.06 -6.30
C TRP A 52 -9.13 -4.79 -7.00
N VAL A 53 -9.45 -3.74 -6.25
CA VAL A 53 -9.89 -2.47 -6.85
C VAL A 53 -8.79 -1.88 -7.72
N MET A 54 -7.54 -1.96 -7.27
CA MET A 54 -6.40 -1.51 -8.06
C MET A 54 -6.34 -2.23 -9.42
N MET A 55 -6.47 -3.55 -9.42
CA MET A 55 -6.47 -4.34 -10.65
C MET A 55 -7.71 -4.08 -11.50
N GLN A 56 -8.89 -4.03 -10.89
CA GLN A 56 -10.14 -3.77 -11.61
C GLN A 56 -10.13 -2.44 -12.36
N ARG A 57 -9.53 -1.41 -11.77
CA ARG A 57 -9.37 -0.09 -12.40
C ARG A 57 -8.50 -0.10 -13.65
N SER A 58 -7.68 -1.14 -13.81
CA SER A 58 -6.81 -1.30 -14.98
C SER A 58 -7.53 -1.92 -16.19
N PHE A 59 -8.70 -2.51 -15.99
CA PHE A 59 -9.44 -3.17 -17.06
C PHE A 59 -10.44 -2.23 -17.70
N LYS A 60 -10.60 -2.35 -19.03
CA LYS A 60 -11.60 -1.63 -19.79
C LYS A 60 -13.01 -2.14 -19.47
N GLU A 61 -13.14 -3.43 -19.20
CA GLU A 61 -14.40 -4.11 -18.89
C GLU A 61 -14.37 -4.64 -17.47
N LYS A 62 -15.55 -4.68 -16.85
CA LYS A 62 -15.70 -5.23 -15.51
C LYS A 62 -15.57 -6.75 -15.53
N ILE A 63 -14.69 -7.29 -14.69
CA ILE A 63 -14.54 -8.72 -14.52
C ILE A 63 -15.59 -9.22 -13.53
N ASN A 64 -16.46 -10.12 -13.99
CA ASN A 64 -17.54 -10.71 -13.19
C ASN A 64 -17.27 -12.16 -12.76
N ASP A 65 -16.16 -12.75 -13.18
CA ASP A 65 -15.75 -14.10 -12.79
C ASP A 65 -15.16 -14.08 -11.38
N GLU A 66 -15.90 -14.60 -10.41
CA GLU A 66 -15.49 -14.61 -9.00
C GLU A 66 -14.25 -15.50 -8.77
N ASN A 67 -14.10 -16.60 -9.53
CA ASN A 67 -12.91 -17.44 -9.41
C ASN A 67 -11.67 -16.73 -9.94
N LEU A 68 -11.79 -16.06 -11.05
CA LEU A 68 -10.69 -15.27 -11.62
C LEU A 68 -10.29 -14.13 -10.68
N LYS A 69 -11.28 -13.40 -10.15
CA LYS A 69 -11.06 -12.34 -9.15
C LYS A 69 -10.28 -12.87 -7.94
N LYS A 70 -10.71 -14.01 -7.40
CA LYS A 70 -10.07 -14.64 -6.24
C LYS A 70 -8.63 -15.04 -6.56
N ASN A 71 -8.40 -15.66 -7.71
CA ASN A 71 -7.07 -16.10 -8.13
C ASN A 71 -6.12 -14.93 -8.37
N MET A 72 -6.58 -13.88 -9.04
CA MET A 72 -5.79 -12.68 -9.28
C MET A 72 -5.44 -11.95 -7.98
N THR A 73 -6.41 -11.82 -7.07
CA THR A 73 -6.21 -11.19 -5.77
C THR A 73 -5.20 -11.97 -4.93
N LYS A 74 -5.32 -13.29 -4.89
CA LYS A 74 -4.38 -14.15 -4.18
C LYS A 74 -2.96 -13.98 -4.73
N GLU A 75 -2.80 -14.01 -6.04
CA GLU A 75 -1.50 -13.84 -6.68
C GLU A 75 -0.88 -12.49 -6.37
N PHE A 76 -1.69 -11.42 -6.39
CA PHE A 76 -1.24 -10.09 -6.00
C PHE A 76 -0.72 -10.08 -4.56
N ILE A 77 -1.52 -10.57 -3.62
CA ILE A 77 -1.17 -10.56 -2.19
C ILE A 77 0.08 -11.42 -1.93
N ASP A 78 0.15 -12.60 -2.53
CA ASP A 78 1.31 -13.49 -2.38
C ASP A 78 2.61 -12.84 -2.89
N TYR A 79 2.56 -12.26 -4.07
CA TYR A 79 3.72 -11.55 -4.63
C TYR A 79 4.08 -10.33 -3.80
N TYR A 80 3.08 -9.50 -3.47
CA TYR A 80 3.29 -8.28 -2.70
C TYR A 80 3.88 -8.58 -1.32
N SER A 81 3.36 -9.58 -0.62
CA SER A 81 3.86 -9.92 0.72
C SER A 81 5.33 -10.35 0.72
N LYS A 82 5.78 -11.00 -0.35
CA LYS A 82 7.19 -11.43 -0.50
C LYS A 82 8.12 -10.27 -0.87
N ASN A 83 7.59 -9.19 -1.41
CA ASN A 83 8.37 -8.07 -1.94
C ASN A 83 7.96 -6.72 -1.34
N ILE A 84 7.32 -6.74 -0.16
CA ILE A 84 6.59 -5.60 0.41
C ILE A 84 7.48 -4.39 0.72
N ASP A 85 8.75 -4.61 0.98
CA ASP A 85 9.71 -3.57 1.33
C ASP A 85 10.85 -3.42 0.32
N ARG A 86 10.71 -4.04 -0.84
CA ARG A 86 11.81 -4.09 -1.82
C ARG A 86 12.24 -2.70 -2.30
N ASN A 87 11.27 -1.83 -2.59
CA ASN A 87 11.51 -0.47 -3.04
C ASN A 87 10.68 0.56 -2.28
N SER A 88 9.96 0.13 -1.24
CA SER A 88 9.16 1.03 -0.41
C SER A 88 10.04 1.71 0.64
N LYS A 89 9.84 3.00 0.82
CA LYS A 89 10.63 3.82 1.74
C LYS A 89 9.74 4.81 2.47
N PRO A 90 10.08 5.17 3.73
CA PRO A 90 9.41 6.28 4.40
C PRO A 90 9.52 7.56 3.58
N ILE A 91 8.46 8.35 3.61
CA ILE A 91 8.46 9.67 2.98
C ILE A 91 9.52 10.54 3.68
N LYS A 92 10.18 11.37 2.88
CA LYS A 92 11.20 12.29 3.40
C LYS A 92 10.65 13.13 4.56
N GLY A 93 11.40 13.17 5.65
CA GLY A 93 11.01 13.92 6.85
C GLY A 93 10.14 13.13 7.83
N LEU A 94 9.65 11.95 7.48
CA LEU A 94 8.78 11.16 8.36
C LEU A 94 9.48 10.81 9.67
N ILE A 95 10.69 10.27 9.60
CA ILE A 95 11.41 9.81 10.79
C ILE A 95 11.61 10.95 11.79
N ASP A 96 12.03 12.10 11.30
CA ASP A 96 12.21 13.29 12.13
C ASP A 96 10.89 13.76 12.74
N PHE A 97 9.82 13.74 11.95
CA PHE A 97 8.48 14.08 12.42
C PHE A 97 8.01 13.11 13.53
N LEU A 98 8.22 11.80 13.35
CA LEU A 98 7.83 10.80 14.35
C LEU A 98 8.60 10.99 15.66
N LYS A 99 9.89 11.29 15.60
CA LYS A 99 10.70 11.59 16.78
C LYS A 99 10.20 12.83 17.50
N TRP A 100 9.89 13.89 16.76
CA TRP A 100 9.33 15.11 17.31
C TRP A 100 7.99 14.84 17.99
N ALA A 101 7.07 14.17 17.30
CA ALA A 101 5.73 13.86 17.84
C ALA A 101 5.82 13.02 19.11
N LYS A 102 6.72 12.04 19.13
CA LYS A 102 6.97 11.22 20.32
C LYS A 102 7.49 12.06 21.47
N SER A 103 8.40 13.00 21.21
CA SER A 103 8.92 13.91 22.24
C SER A 103 7.84 14.81 22.85
N LYS A 104 6.78 15.11 22.09
CA LYS A 104 5.62 15.89 22.53
C LYS A 104 4.51 15.03 23.10
N LYS A 105 4.72 13.73 23.25
CA LYS A 105 3.73 12.76 23.74
C LYS A 105 2.43 12.77 22.93
N ILE A 106 2.55 13.01 21.62
CA ILE A 106 1.42 12.93 20.69
C ILE A 106 1.15 11.47 20.38
N VAL A 107 -0.12 11.06 20.52
CA VAL A 107 -0.55 9.71 20.14
C VAL A 107 -0.67 9.66 18.62
N MET A 108 -0.09 8.62 18.02
CA MET A 108 -0.12 8.42 16.57
C MET A 108 -0.73 7.06 16.26
N ALA A 109 -1.56 7.01 15.23
CA ALA A 109 -2.17 5.79 14.75
C ALA A 109 -2.26 5.79 13.24
N ILE A 110 -2.38 4.60 12.66
CA ILE A 110 -2.51 4.42 11.22
C ILE A 110 -3.95 3.99 10.92
N CYS A 111 -4.56 4.69 9.97
CA CYS A 111 -5.87 4.36 9.44
C CYS A 111 -5.71 4.10 7.94
N THR A 112 -5.80 2.84 7.52
CA THR A 112 -5.49 2.43 6.15
C THR A 112 -6.48 1.38 5.63
N ASN A 113 -6.70 1.39 4.32
CA ASN A 113 -7.43 0.32 3.62
C ASN A 113 -6.56 -0.93 3.36
N LYS A 114 -5.26 -0.85 3.64
CA LYS A 114 -4.37 -2.00 3.52
C LYS A 114 -4.72 -3.06 4.56
N GLN A 115 -4.61 -4.35 4.22
CA GLN A 115 -4.79 -5.43 5.19
C GLN A 115 -3.83 -5.25 6.37
N GLU A 116 -4.35 -5.43 7.58
CA GLU A 116 -3.59 -5.24 8.82
C GLU A 116 -2.28 -6.03 8.85
N ARG A 117 -2.34 -7.30 8.43
CA ARG A 117 -1.15 -8.16 8.36
C ARG A 117 -0.05 -7.55 7.48
N LEU A 118 -0.42 -7.04 6.31
CA LEU A 118 0.53 -6.43 5.37
C LEU A 118 1.05 -5.09 5.89
N ALA A 119 0.18 -4.29 6.50
CA ALA A 119 0.59 -3.02 7.11
C ALA A 119 1.60 -3.25 8.23
N ASN A 120 1.32 -4.18 9.14
CA ASN A 120 2.22 -4.51 10.24
C ASN A 120 3.56 -5.06 9.75
N ASP A 121 3.54 -5.94 8.75
CA ASP A 121 4.75 -6.51 8.17
C ASP A 121 5.62 -5.42 7.53
N LEU A 122 5.01 -4.52 6.77
CA LEU A 122 5.71 -3.40 6.14
C LEU A 122 6.37 -2.49 7.18
N LEU A 123 5.61 -2.08 8.19
CA LEU A 123 6.12 -1.20 9.25
C LEU A 123 7.27 -1.85 10.01
N LYS A 124 7.15 -3.13 10.33
CA LYS A 124 8.19 -3.89 11.01
C LYS A 124 9.47 -3.94 10.18
N LYS A 125 9.36 -4.26 8.89
CA LYS A 125 10.52 -4.34 7.98
C LYS A 125 11.20 -2.99 7.75
N LEU A 126 10.46 -1.90 7.85
CA LEU A 126 11.00 -0.55 7.75
C LEU A 126 11.40 0.06 9.11
N ASN A 127 11.32 -0.72 10.18
CA ASN A 127 11.66 -0.29 11.55
C ASN A 127 10.82 0.90 12.05
N LEU A 128 9.54 0.86 11.75
CA LEU A 128 8.61 1.93 12.15
C LEU A 128 7.62 1.50 13.24
#